data_736a4de8ffc59c059a17fc30cde08220
#
_entry.id   736a4de8ffc59c059a17fc30cde08220
#
_cell.length_a   1.000
_cell.length_b   1.000
_cell.length_c   1.000
_cell.angle_alpha   90.00
_cell.angle_beta   90.00
_cell.angle_gamma   90.00
#
_symmetry.space_group_name_H-M   'P 1'
#
loop_
_entity.id
_entity.type
_entity.pdbx_description
1 polymer ?
#
loop_
_entity_poly.entity_id
_entity_poly.type
_entity_poly.pdbx_seq_one_letter_code
_entity_poly.pdbx_strand_id
1 'polypeptide(L)'
;MNLSRELETPRLRLRPFALRDAEPMYALLRDPVVNTFLPWFPTQTLAEAEEMLRSRYIGGPGVHYAVCLRGGDAPIGYVSLAEGPAYDLGYGLARAHWGQGIPSEAAAAVLAEARRASLAFVTATHDVHNPASGGVMRKIGMTYRYSYVERVQPKDQIVTFRLWQIDFAPEVPTYSGYWNTYPDHFVEEV
;
A
#
# COMPACT_ATOMS: atom_id res chain seq x y z
N MET A 1 -7.52 13.13 6.80
CA MET A 1 -7.63 12.04 7.80
C MET A 1 -6.85 12.36 9.06
N ASN A 2 -7.42 12.08 10.26
CA ASN A 2 -6.71 12.32 11.53
C ASN A 2 -6.20 10.98 12.09
N LEU A 3 -5.14 10.45 11.49
CA LEU A 3 -4.49 9.21 11.93
C LEU A 3 -3.29 9.52 12.84
N SER A 4 -2.99 8.61 13.76
CA SER A 4 -1.83 8.72 14.64
C SER A 4 -0.54 8.78 13.82
N ARG A 5 0.40 9.65 14.23
CA ARG A 5 1.67 9.78 13.53
C ARG A 5 2.56 8.55 13.66
N GLU A 6 2.47 7.84 14.77
CA GLU A 6 3.23 6.62 15.01
C GLU A 6 2.31 5.51 15.50
N LEU A 7 2.58 4.29 15.04
CA LEU A 7 1.90 3.07 15.46
C LEU A 7 2.93 2.04 15.88
N GLU A 8 2.61 1.28 16.91
CA GLU A 8 3.45 0.19 17.37
C GLU A 8 2.69 -1.14 17.30
N THR A 9 3.42 -2.18 16.94
CA THR A 9 2.94 -3.56 16.92
C THR A 9 3.93 -4.44 17.69
N PRO A 10 3.70 -5.74 17.89
CA PRO A 10 4.66 -6.61 18.56
C PRO A 10 6.07 -6.60 17.95
N ARG A 11 6.19 -6.46 16.62
CA ARG A 11 7.48 -6.53 15.91
C ARG A 11 7.88 -5.23 15.21
N LEU A 12 6.94 -4.29 15.02
CA LEU A 12 7.14 -3.15 14.14
C LEU A 12 6.91 -1.83 14.88
N ARG A 13 7.61 -0.80 14.42
CA ARG A 13 7.31 0.60 14.62
C ARG A 13 7.01 1.23 13.26
N LEU A 14 5.83 1.82 13.13
CA LEU A 14 5.39 2.57 11.96
C LEU A 14 5.48 4.06 12.32
N ARG A 15 6.27 4.82 11.59
CA ARG A 15 6.51 6.25 11.84
C ARG A 15 6.47 7.06 10.55
N PRO A 16 6.32 8.39 10.63
CA PRO A 16 6.50 9.23 9.45
C PRO A 16 7.88 9.04 8.83
N PHE A 17 7.94 9.20 7.50
CA PHE A 17 9.20 9.26 6.79
C PHE A 17 9.98 10.53 7.12
N ALA A 18 11.31 10.44 7.06
CA ALA A 18 12.24 11.55 7.14
C ALA A 18 13.30 11.42 6.04
N LEU A 19 14.00 12.51 5.72
CA LEU A 19 15.02 12.49 4.64
C LEU A 19 16.17 11.49 4.90
N ARG A 20 16.48 11.20 6.17
CA ARG A 20 17.45 10.18 6.54
C ARG A 20 17.07 8.76 6.09
N ASP A 21 15.82 8.55 5.67
CA ASP A 21 15.34 7.25 5.19
C ASP A 21 15.66 7.02 3.70
N ALA A 22 16.31 7.97 3.05
CA ALA A 22 16.58 7.90 1.61
C ALA A 22 17.41 6.69 1.21
N GLU A 23 18.49 6.36 1.93
CA GLU A 23 19.33 5.20 1.62
C GLU A 23 18.59 3.86 1.75
N PRO A 24 17.92 3.52 2.87
CA PRO A 24 17.14 2.29 2.96
C PRO A 24 15.98 2.26 1.96
N MET A 25 15.34 3.40 1.67
CA MET A 25 14.30 3.46 0.64
C MET A 25 14.88 3.29 -0.77
N TYR A 26 16.05 3.84 -1.05
CA TYR A 26 16.74 3.60 -2.32
C TYR A 26 17.05 2.11 -2.52
N ALA A 27 17.54 1.42 -1.49
CA ALA A 27 17.79 -0.01 -1.56
C ALA A 27 16.52 -0.82 -1.91
N LEU A 28 15.35 -0.41 -1.39
CA LEU A 28 14.05 -1.01 -1.73
C LEU A 28 13.59 -0.62 -3.14
N LEU A 29 13.62 0.66 -3.47
CA LEU A 29 13.05 1.20 -4.71
C LEU A 29 13.88 0.88 -5.95
N ARG A 30 15.17 0.56 -5.81
CA ARG A 30 16.03 0.13 -6.92
C ARG A 30 15.92 -1.36 -7.24
N ASP A 31 15.41 -2.21 -6.33
CA ASP A 31 15.30 -3.65 -6.56
C ASP A 31 14.21 -3.93 -7.61
N PRO A 32 14.58 -4.47 -8.80
CA PRO A 32 13.62 -4.71 -9.88
C PRO A 32 12.56 -5.73 -9.49
N VAL A 33 12.89 -6.69 -8.62
CA VAL A 33 11.94 -7.72 -8.16
C VAL A 33 10.87 -7.09 -7.25
N VAL A 34 11.25 -6.20 -6.34
CA VAL A 34 10.32 -5.44 -5.50
C VAL A 34 9.42 -4.55 -6.37
N ASN A 35 9.99 -3.97 -7.43
CA ASN A 35 9.29 -3.04 -8.31
C ASN A 35 8.49 -3.70 -9.45
N THR A 36 8.46 -5.03 -9.53
CA THR A 36 7.73 -5.74 -10.60
C THR A 36 6.29 -5.23 -10.74
N PHE A 37 5.57 -5.13 -9.63
CA PHE A 37 4.15 -4.76 -9.59
C PHE A 37 3.88 -3.31 -9.13
N LEU A 38 4.93 -2.52 -8.89
CA LEU A 38 4.77 -1.10 -8.53
C LEU A 38 4.54 -0.26 -9.80
N PRO A 39 3.76 0.82 -9.75
CA PRO A 39 3.43 1.61 -10.94
C PRO A 39 4.60 2.42 -11.52
N TRP A 40 5.69 2.59 -10.79
CA TRP A 40 6.88 3.34 -11.23
C TRP A 40 8.05 2.42 -11.60
N PHE A 41 9.01 2.96 -12.35
CA PHE A 41 10.26 2.28 -12.62
C PHE A 41 11.17 2.23 -11.39
N PRO A 42 12.06 1.22 -11.27
CA PRO A 42 13.09 1.22 -10.25
C PRO A 42 13.96 2.48 -10.30
N THR A 43 14.21 3.09 -9.15
CA THR A 43 15.10 4.26 -9.06
C THR A 43 16.53 3.86 -9.43
N GLN A 44 17.21 4.73 -10.19
CA GLN A 44 18.57 4.49 -10.66
C GLN A 44 19.62 5.12 -9.74
N THR A 45 19.25 6.20 -9.05
CA THR A 45 20.13 6.98 -8.19
C THR A 45 19.50 7.24 -6.83
N LEU A 46 20.35 7.53 -5.84
CA LEU A 46 19.88 7.96 -4.51
C LEU A 46 19.08 9.27 -4.61
N ALA A 47 19.48 10.18 -5.50
CA ALA A 47 18.77 11.45 -5.70
C ALA A 47 17.32 11.25 -6.19
N GLU A 48 17.08 10.28 -7.07
CA GLU A 48 15.70 9.90 -7.48
C GLU A 48 14.88 9.33 -6.32
N ALA A 49 15.50 8.52 -5.47
CA ALA A 49 14.83 7.99 -4.27
C ALA A 49 14.53 9.10 -3.26
N GLU A 50 15.43 10.07 -3.07
CA GLU A 50 15.19 11.25 -2.24
C GLU A 50 14.02 12.10 -2.76
N GLU A 51 13.96 12.32 -4.07
CA GLU A 51 12.85 13.07 -4.67
C GLU A 51 11.52 12.33 -4.52
N MET A 52 11.49 11.01 -4.75
CA MET A 52 10.31 10.21 -4.51
C MET A 52 9.90 10.23 -3.02
N LEU A 53 10.88 10.18 -2.12
CA LEU A 53 10.63 10.28 -0.69
C LEU A 53 9.99 11.64 -0.32
N ARG A 54 10.51 12.74 -0.84
CA ARG A 54 10.00 14.10 -0.61
C ARG A 54 8.60 14.28 -1.16
N SER A 55 8.42 13.96 -2.44
CA SER A 55 7.18 14.27 -3.16
C SER A 55 6.04 13.31 -2.80
N ARG A 56 6.33 12.03 -2.59
CA ARG A 56 5.31 11.01 -2.39
C ARG A 56 5.08 10.67 -0.92
N TYR A 57 6.14 10.42 -0.14
CA TYR A 57 6.00 9.85 1.20
C TYR A 57 6.00 10.91 2.31
N ILE A 58 6.71 12.03 2.14
CA ILE A 58 6.73 13.12 3.14
C ILE A 58 5.70 14.20 2.80
N GLY A 59 5.64 14.63 1.54
CA GLY A 59 4.77 15.71 1.07
C GLY A 59 3.53 15.27 0.31
N GLY A 60 3.38 13.97 0.04
CA GLY A 60 2.24 13.43 -0.70
C GLY A 60 0.93 13.43 0.10
N PRO A 61 -0.22 13.34 -0.59
CA PRO A 61 -1.52 13.26 0.07
C PRO A 61 -1.71 11.90 0.76
N GLY A 62 -2.42 11.92 1.89
CA GLY A 62 -2.67 10.74 2.69
C GLY A 62 -1.68 10.57 3.84
N VAL A 63 -1.58 9.34 4.34
CA VAL A 63 -0.67 8.99 5.43
C VAL A 63 0.29 7.91 4.95
N HIS A 64 1.57 8.13 5.16
CA HIS A 64 2.65 7.26 4.72
C HIS A 64 3.54 6.92 5.91
N TYR A 65 3.62 5.63 6.24
CA TYR A 65 4.46 5.14 7.33
C TYR A 65 5.69 4.40 6.80
N ALA A 66 6.84 4.78 7.30
CA ALA A 66 8.04 3.97 7.29
C ALA A 66 7.85 2.78 8.23
N VAL A 67 7.97 1.57 7.72
CA VAL A 67 7.88 0.33 8.50
C VAL A 67 9.27 -0.05 8.97
N CYS A 68 9.50 0.02 10.28
CA CYS A 68 10.77 -0.32 10.91
C CYS A 68 10.60 -1.54 11.84
N LEU A 69 11.62 -2.36 11.98
CA LEU A 69 11.65 -3.39 13.02
C LEU A 69 11.80 -2.73 14.40
N ARG A 70 11.17 -3.28 15.43
CA ARG A 70 11.40 -2.83 16.82
C ARG A 70 12.88 -2.95 17.18
N GLY A 71 13.40 -1.92 17.82
CA GLY A 71 14.83 -1.82 18.16
C GLY A 71 15.70 -1.25 17.04
N GLY A 72 15.14 -1.04 15.84
CA GLY A 72 15.79 -0.36 14.73
C GLY A 72 15.01 0.87 14.28
N ASP A 73 15.66 1.77 13.55
CA ASP A 73 15.00 2.99 12.98
C ASP A 73 15.04 3.02 11.44
N ALA A 74 15.84 2.16 10.80
CA ALA A 74 15.88 2.08 9.35
C ALA A 74 14.61 1.41 8.81
N PRO A 75 13.91 2.03 7.84
CA PRO A 75 12.74 1.42 7.21
C PRO A 75 13.14 0.19 6.39
N ILE A 76 12.38 -0.87 6.58
CA ILE A 76 12.44 -2.10 5.77
C ILE A 76 11.33 -2.14 4.72
N GLY A 77 10.44 -1.15 4.73
CA GLY A 77 9.30 -1.04 3.85
C GLY A 77 8.43 0.16 4.18
N TYR A 78 7.27 0.18 3.58
CA TYR A 78 6.26 1.21 3.81
C TYR A 78 4.84 0.64 3.86
N VAL A 79 3.95 1.36 4.51
CA VAL A 79 2.50 1.22 4.37
C VAL A 79 1.89 2.61 4.25
N SER A 80 0.96 2.77 3.32
CA SER A 80 0.33 4.04 2.99
C SER A 80 -1.18 3.89 2.96
N LEU A 81 -1.89 4.91 3.39
CA LEU A 81 -3.33 5.05 3.20
C LEU A 81 -3.58 6.35 2.45
N ALA A 82 -4.00 6.24 1.19
CA ALA A 82 -4.24 7.38 0.33
C ALA A 82 -5.43 8.21 0.84
N GLU A 83 -5.32 9.52 0.75
CA GLU A 83 -6.45 10.41 0.93
C GLU A 83 -7.24 10.50 -0.37
N GLY A 84 -8.55 10.32 -0.28
CA GLY A 84 -9.43 10.33 -1.46
C GLY A 84 -10.62 9.39 -1.27
N PRO A 85 -11.49 9.28 -2.27
CA PRO A 85 -12.74 8.55 -2.15
C PRO A 85 -12.56 7.03 -1.98
N ALA A 86 -11.42 6.49 -2.40
CA ALA A 86 -11.10 5.06 -2.28
C ALA A 86 -10.49 4.69 -0.93
N TYR A 87 -9.81 5.62 -0.25
CA TYR A 87 -8.96 5.31 0.90
C TYR A 87 -8.07 4.10 0.62
N ASP A 88 -7.30 4.16 -0.47
CA ASP A 88 -6.55 3.02 -0.98
C ASP A 88 -5.33 2.71 -0.12
N LEU A 89 -5.26 1.46 0.36
CA LEU A 89 -4.16 0.94 1.17
C LEU A 89 -3.08 0.34 0.28
N GLY A 90 -1.89 0.91 0.33
CA GLY A 90 -0.73 0.40 -0.38
C GLY A 90 0.40 0.00 0.58
N TYR A 91 1.21 -0.96 0.20
CA TYR A 91 2.38 -1.39 0.96
C TYR A 91 3.49 -1.93 0.06
N GLY A 92 4.70 -1.82 0.54
CA GLY A 92 5.89 -2.42 -0.07
C GLY A 92 6.90 -2.81 0.99
N LEU A 93 7.67 -3.87 0.73
CA LEU A 93 8.64 -4.43 1.67
C LEU A 93 9.89 -4.87 0.95
N ALA A 94 11.05 -4.60 1.54
CA ALA A 94 12.33 -5.10 1.06
C ALA A 94 12.32 -6.64 1.04
N ARG A 95 12.87 -7.22 -0.04
CA ARG A 95 12.82 -8.66 -0.34
C ARG A 95 13.33 -9.55 0.79
N ALA A 96 14.36 -9.10 1.52
CA ALA A 96 14.92 -9.84 2.67
C ALA A 96 13.91 -10.11 3.80
N HIS A 97 12.80 -9.40 3.82
CA HIS A 97 11.76 -9.51 4.86
C HIS A 97 10.45 -10.15 4.36
N TRP A 98 10.44 -10.68 3.12
CA TRP A 98 9.26 -11.36 2.58
C TRP A 98 8.96 -12.67 3.31
N GLY A 99 7.71 -13.15 3.21
CA GLY A 99 7.29 -14.42 3.81
C GLY A 99 7.13 -14.41 5.34
N GLN A 100 7.43 -13.31 6.02
CA GLN A 100 7.42 -13.21 7.50
C GLN A 100 6.13 -12.59 8.07
N GLY A 101 5.15 -12.29 7.23
CA GLY A 101 3.87 -11.69 7.64
C GLY A 101 3.96 -10.21 8.03
N ILE A 102 5.09 -9.55 7.79
CA ILE A 102 5.31 -8.14 8.14
C ILE A 102 4.31 -7.20 7.46
N PRO A 103 4.01 -7.30 6.13
CA PRO A 103 3.03 -6.43 5.51
C PRO A 103 1.64 -6.58 6.12
N SER A 104 1.24 -7.80 6.47
CA SER A 104 -0.07 -8.04 7.12
C SER A 104 -0.14 -7.40 8.50
N GLU A 105 0.93 -7.46 9.30
CA GLU A 105 0.98 -6.84 10.62
C GLU A 105 0.94 -5.31 10.51
N ALA A 106 1.73 -4.71 9.61
CA ALA A 106 1.76 -3.27 9.39
C ALA A 106 0.41 -2.75 8.87
N ALA A 107 -0.15 -3.41 7.85
CA ALA A 107 -1.43 -3.04 7.27
C ALA A 107 -2.59 -3.17 8.28
N ALA A 108 -2.61 -4.24 9.09
CA ALA A 108 -3.62 -4.40 10.14
C ALA A 108 -3.59 -3.26 11.17
N ALA A 109 -2.41 -2.78 11.55
CA ALA A 109 -2.27 -1.63 12.45
C ALA A 109 -2.85 -0.35 11.82
N VAL A 110 -2.61 -0.11 10.52
CA VAL A 110 -3.17 1.04 9.79
C VAL A 110 -4.68 0.91 9.66
N LEU A 111 -5.23 -0.29 9.39
CA LEU A 111 -6.68 -0.51 9.34
C LEU A 111 -7.36 -0.26 10.69
N ALA A 112 -6.74 -0.70 11.80
CA ALA A 112 -7.24 -0.44 13.14
C ALA A 112 -7.31 1.07 13.42
N GLU A 113 -6.30 1.82 12.98
CA GLU A 113 -6.25 3.28 13.10
C GLU A 113 -7.28 3.96 12.20
N ALA A 114 -7.45 3.50 10.95
CA ALA A 114 -8.48 3.99 10.05
C ALA A 114 -9.89 3.82 10.63
N ARG A 115 -10.15 2.65 11.24
CA ARG A 115 -11.41 2.40 11.96
C ARG A 115 -11.59 3.32 13.15
N ARG A 116 -10.53 3.55 13.95
CA ARG A 116 -10.55 4.49 15.09
C ARG A 116 -10.82 5.93 14.64
N ALA A 117 -10.32 6.31 13.46
CA ALA A 117 -10.56 7.60 12.84
C ALA A 117 -11.95 7.70 12.15
N SER A 118 -12.80 6.69 12.34
CA SER A 118 -14.18 6.63 11.82
C SER A 118 -14.29 6.65 10.30
N LEU A 119 -13.30 6.12 9.58
CA LEU A 119 -13.48 5.82 8.17
C LEU A 119 -14.57 4.75 8.03
N ALA A 120 -15.41 4.87 7.00
CA ALA A 120 -16.46 3.89 6.75
C ALA A 120 -15.91 2.58 6.15
N PHE A 121 -14.85 2.68 5.35
CA PHE A 121 -14.21 1.56 4.68
C PHE A 121 -12.77 1.92 4.29
N VAL A 122 -12.02 0.93 3.83
CA VAL A 122 -10.72 1.06 3.16
C VAL A 122 -10.69 0.09 2.00
N THR A 123 -10.13 0.52 0.87
CA THR A 123 -9.86 -0.35 -0.28
C THR A 123 -8.39 -0.70 -0.39
N ALA A 124 -8.09 -1.70 -1.19
CA ALA A 124 -6.75 -2.00 -1.69
C ALA A 124 -6.85 -2.70 -3.04
N THR A 125 -5.85 -2.50 -3.89
CA THR A 125 -5.79 -3.15 -5.18
C THR A 125 -4.50 -3.94 -5.36
N HIS A 126 -4.54 -5.02 -6.12
CA HIS A 126 -3.32 -5.71 -6.55
C HIS A 126 -3.48 -6.26 -7.98
N ASP A 127 -2.37 -6.34 -8.69
CA ASP A 127 -2.26 -7.06 -9.96
C ASP A 127 -2.60 -8.54 -9.75
N VAL A 128 -3.41 -9.13 -10.61
CA VAL A 128 -3.79 -10.57 -10.56
C VAL A 128 -2.57 -11.48 -10.56
N HIS A 129 -1.44 -11.03 -11.15
CA HIS A 129 -0.17 -11.75 -11.16
C HIS A 129 0.65 -11.58 -9.87
N ASN A 130 0.14 -10.80 -8.89
CA ASN A 130 0.74 -10.64 -7.56
C ASN A 130 -0.12 -11.31 -6.46
N PRO A 131 -0.21 -12.65 -6.43
CA PRO A 131 -1.04 -13.35 -5.44
C PRO A 131 -0.55 -13.13 -3.99
N ALA A 132 0.72 -12.78 -3.80
CA ALA A 132 1.27 -12.47 -2.49
C ALA A 132 0.60 -11.23 -1.88
N SER A 133 0.38 -10.17 -2.67
CA SER A 133 -0.35 -8.98 -2.23
C SER A 133 -1.81 -9.29 -1.89
N GLY A 134 -2.51 -10.05 -2.75
CA GLY A 134 -3.87 -10.52 -2.46
C GLY A 134 -3.95 -11.37 -1.19
N GLY A 135 -2.92 -12.17 -0.92
CA GLY A 135 -2.79 -12.95 0.32
C GLY A 135 -2.70 -12.07 1.57
N VAL A 136 -2.01 -10.93 1.49
CA VAL A 136 -1.99 -9.93 2.57
C VAL A 136 -3.38 -9.36 2.79
N MET A 137 -4.07 -8.92 1.73
CA MET A 137 -5.41 -8.33 1.80
C MET A 137 -6.42 -9.28 2.46
N ARG A 138 -6.40 -10.54 2.03
CA ARG A 138 -7.25 -11.59 2.64
C ARG A 138 -6.93 -11.78 4.11
N LYS A 139 -5.65 -11.82 4.47
CA LYS A 139 -5.21 -12.05 5.86
C LYS A 139 -5.61 -10.92 6.81
N ILE A 140 -5.71 -9.68 6.33
CA ILE A 140 -6.15 -8.53 7.12
C ILE A 140 -7.68 -8.31 7.10
N GLY A 141 -8.44 -9.28 6.56
CA GLY A 141 -9.90 -9.29 6.60
C GLY A 141 -10.59 -8.51 5.47
N MET A 142 -9.87 -8.13 4.43
CA MET A 142 -10.49 -7.54 3.25
C MET A 142 -11.21 -8.62 2.42
N THR A 143 -12.28 -8.23 1.74
CA THR A 143 -13.05 -9.08 0.83
C THR A 143 -12.92 -8.56 -0.60
N TYR A 144 -12.77 -9.48 -1.54
CA TYR A 144 -12.77 -9.18 -2.96
C TYR A 144 -14.14 -8.59 -3.38
N ARG A 145 -14.11 -7.60 -4.26
CA ARG A 145 -15.32 -6.95 -4.78
C ARG A 145 -15.47 -7.11 -6.27
N TYR A 146 -14.47 -6.71 -7.04
CA TYR A 146 -14.44 -6.81 -8.50
C TYR A 146 -13.03 -6.65 -9.05
N SER A 147 -12.88 -6.94 -10.33
CA SER A 147 -11.66 -6.73 -11.10
C SER A 147 -11.88 -5.66 -12.16
N TYR A 148 -10.82 -4.97 -12.56
CA TYR A 148 -10.82 -3.98 -13.64
C TYR A 148 -9.48 -3.99 -14.37
N VAL A 149 -9.49 -3.52 -15.63
CA VAL A 149 -8.30 -3.45 -16.47
C VAL A 149 -7.88 -1.99 -16.62
N GLU A 150 -6.62 -1.72 -16.34
CA GLU A 150 -6.02 -0.39 -16.42
C GLU A 150 -4.73 -0.41 -17.22
N ARG A 151 -4.48 0.65 -18.02
CA ARG A 151 -3.18 0.92 -18.60
C ARG A 151 -2.36 1.78 -17.65
N VAL A 152 -1.48 1.14 -16.88
CA VAL A 152 -0.69 1.77 -15.81
C VAL A 152 0.46 2.59 -16.38
N GLN A 153 0.54 3.87 -16.00
CA GLN A 153 1.62 4.76 -16.34
C GLN A 153 2.63 4.90 -15.16
N PRO A 154 3.93 5.14 -15.40
CA PRO A 154 4.60 5.35 -16.70
C PRO A 154 5.06 4.06 -17.39
N LYS A 155 4.81 2.88 -16.85
CA LYS A 155 5.26 1.60 -17.44
C LYS A 155 4.53 1.22 -18.73
N ASP A 156 3.43 1.86 -19.03
CA ASP A 156 2.58 1.63 -20.22
C ASP A 156 2.14 0.16 -20.35
N GLN A 157 1.82 -0.46 -19.22
CA GLN A 157 1.40 -1.86 -19.15
C GLN A 157 -0.09 -1.98 -18.90
N ILE A 158 -0.73 -2.95 -19.57
CA ILE A 158 -2.10 -3.32 -19.30
C ILE A 158 -2.09 -4.29 -18.13
N VAL A 159 -2.79 -3.94 -17.06
CA VAL A 159 -2.84 -4.70 -15.82
C VAL A 159 -4.29 -4.96 -15.44
N THR A 160 -4.58 -6.19 -15.05
CA THR A 160 -5.85 -6.52 -14.40
C THR A 160 -5.66 -6.42 -12.90
N PHE A 161 -6.38 -5.49 -12.28
CA PHE A 161 -6.39 -5.31 -10.83
C PHE A 161 -7.60 -5.97 -10.20
N ARG A 162 -7.41 -6.57 -9.03
CA ARG A 162 -8.47 -6.97 -8.10
C ARG A 162 -8.65 -5.91 -7.05
N LEU A 163 -9.86 -5.39 -6.90
CA LEU A 163 -10.25 -4.53 -5.80
C LEU A 163 -10.70 -5.36 -4.60
N TRP A 164 -10.13 -5.05 -3.45
CA TRP A 164 -10.53 -5.56 -2.15
C TRP A 164 -11.02 -4.42 -1.30
N GLN A 165 -11.98 -4.68 -0.40
CA GLN A 165 -12.53 -3.69 0.52
C GLN A 165 -12.76 -4.31 1.88
N ILE A 166 -12.50 -3.54 2.94
CA ILE A 166 -12.93 -3.83 4.31
C ILE A 166 -13.85 -2.73 4.77
N ASP A 167 -15.01 -3.11 5.32
CA ASP A 167 -16.03 -2.19 5.81
C ASP A 167 -15.93 -2.08 7.33
N PHE A 168 -15.98 -0.85 7.83
CA PHE A 168 -15.95 -0.55 9.28
C PHE A 168 -17.31 -0.09 9.83
N ALA A 169 -18.25 0.22 8.95
CA ALA A 169 -19.61 0.57 9.27
C ALA A 169 -20.60 -0.41 8.62
N PRO A 170 -21.83 -0.55 9.14
CA PRO A 170 -22.86 -1.34 8.47
C PRO A 170 -23.28 -0.70 7.14
N GLU A 171 -23.72 -1.53 6.20
CA GLU A 171 -24.33 -1.11 4.94
C GLU A 171 -23.44 -0.20 4.06
N VAL A 172 -22.11 -0.37 4.12
CA VAL A 172 -21.19 0.35 3.26
C VAL A 172 -21.29 -0.20 1.84
N PRO A 173 -21.58 0.64 0.84
CA PRO A 173 -21.58 0.19 -0.54
C PRO A 173 -20.16 -0.17 -1.00
N THR A 174 -20.06 -1.09 -1.95
CA THR A 174 -18.79 -1.34 -2.64
C THR A 174 -18.32 -0.06 -3.33
N TYR A 175 -17.05 0.31 -3.11
CA TYR A 175 -16.45 1.42 -3.81
C TYR A 175 -16.48 1.18 -5.33
N SER A 176 -17.17 2.05 -6.06
CA SER A 176 -17.42 1.89 -7.50
C SER A 176 -16.58 2.81 -8.38
N GLY A 177 -15.63 3.56 -7.82
CA GLY A 177 -14.84 4.52 -8.58
C GLY A 177 -14.09 3.90 -9.74
N TYR A 178 -13.39 2.79 -9.54
CA TYR A 178 -12.68 2.11 -10.62
C TYR A 178 -13.62 1.40 -11.58
N TRP A 179 -14.72 0.83 -11.09
CA TRP A 179 -15.79 0.27 -11.94
C TRP A 179 -16.34 1.29 -12.93
N ASN A 180 -16.57 2.52 -12.47
CA ASN A 180 -17.11 3.60 -13.30
C ASN A 180 -16.06 4.23 -14.23
N THR A 181 -14.77 4.12 -13.87
CA THR A 181 -13.67 4.75 -14.63
C THR A 181 -13.16 3.86 -15.76
N TYR A 182 -13.07 2.55 -15.51
CA TYR A 182 -12.49 1.61 -16.45
C TYR A 182 -13.58 0.78 -17.14
N PRO A 183 -13.66 0.79 -18.49
CA PRO A 183 -14.72 0.10 -19.23
C PRO A 183 -14.64 -1.42 -19.10
N ASP A 184 -13.42 -1.97 -18.99
CA ASP A 184 -13.18 -3.39 -18.81
C ASP A 184 -13.16 -3.73 -17.32
N HIS A 185 -14.30 -4.17 -16.79
CA HIS A 185 -14.46 -4.56 -15.40
C HIS A 185 -15.42 -5.76 -15.28
N PHE A 186 -15.21 -6.60 -14.26
CA PHE A 186 -15.97 -7.84 -14.06
C PHE A 186 -15.85 -8.34 -12.63
N VAL A 187 -16.69 -9.33 -12.28
CA VAL A 187 -16.59 -10.08 -11.02
C VAL A 187 -16.19 -11.52 -11.37
N GLU A 188 -15.22 -12.05 -10.64
CA GLU A 188 -14.71 -13.40 -10.79
C GLU A 188 -14.74 -14.17 -9.46
N GLU A 189 -14.63 -15.50 -9.53
CA GLU A 189 -14.40 -16.34 -8.34
C GLU A 189 -12.90 -16.28 -7.97
N VAL A 190 -12.56 -15.96 -6.68
CA VAL A 190 -11.18 -15.77 -6.19
C VAL A 190 -10.93 -16.50 -4.87
#